data_b97f82ca45d5be1a7c1548b6c4d18c58
#
_entry.id   b97f82ca45d5be1a7c1548b6c4d18c58
#
_cell.length_a   1.000
_cell.length_b   1.000
_cell.length_c   1.000
_cell.angle_alpha   90.00
_cell.angle_beta   90.00
_cell.angle_gamma   90.00
#
_symmetry.space_group_name_H-M   'P 1'
#
loop_
_entity.id
_entity.type
_entity.pdbx_description
1 polymer ?
#
loop_
_entity_poly.entity_id
_entity_poly.type
_entity_poly.pdbx_seq_one_letter_code
_entity_poly.pdbx_strand_id
1 'polypeptide(L)'
;GDQIDLFNFNYEEIITQKKIKYKPSNVIIKENENLIIENNENFIVLNKSSGISVQGGTKSKKNLVDIFAKSKIFENLKPYSVHRLDKDTSGIFIMAKNRETAQLLTSLFRLRKIHKTYLAICYGEIDKIKGTLNFDLHRYENKKQIIEKAETMFKVLDKNNTSSLVKMKP
;
A
#
# COMPACT_ATOMS: atom_id res chain seq x y z
N GLY A 1 14.87 -32.92 7.56
CA GLY A 1 14.13 -31.82 8.16
C GLY A 1 15.01 -31.14 9.17
N ASP A 2 15.07 -29.83 9.15
CA ASP A 2 15.89 -29.04 10.07
C ASP A 2 15.22 -29.02 11.44
N GLN A 3 15.99 -29.33 12.48
CA GLN A 3 15.54 -29.24 13.87
C GLN A 3 15.87 -27.86 14.41
N ILE A 4 14.87 -27.18 14.97
CA ILE A 4 15.03 -25.85 15.60
C ILE A 4 14.84 -26.02 17.09
N ASP A 5 15.89 -25.78 17.86
CA ASP A 5 15.86 -25.81 19.33
C ASP A 5 15.56 -24.40 19.87
N LEU A 6 14.48 -24.28 20.63
CA LEU A 6 14.08 -23.03 21.27
C LEU A 6 14.52 -23.02 22.73
N PHE A 7 15.48 -22.14 23.05
CA PHE A 7 15.97 -21.95 24.41
C PHE A 7 15.32 -20.74 25.08
N ASN A 8 14.88 -20.89 26.32
CA ASN A 8 14.28 -19.80 27.13
C ASN A 8 13.09 -19.10 26.51
N PHE A 9 12.21 -19.88 25.86
CA PHE A 9 11.03 -19.35 25.23
C PHE A 9 9.86 -19.34 26.21
N ASN A 10 9.44 -18.17 26.68
CA ASN A 10 8.25 -18.05 27.54
C ASN A 10 6.99 -18.07 26.68
N TYR A 11 6.38 -19.24 26.55
CA TYR A 11 5.21 -19.48 25.69
C TYR A 11 3.96 -18.70 26.16
N GLU A 12 3.83 -18.43 27.45
CA GLU A 12 2.66 -17.76 28.02
C GLU A 12 2.59 -16.26 27.69
N GLU A 13 3.72 -15.57 27.54
CA GLU A 13 3.74 -14.15 27.19
C GLU A 13 3.30 -13.86 25.74
N ILE A 14 3.43 -14.82 24.83
CA ILE A 14 3.07 -14.65 23.42
C ILE A 14 1.57 -14.84 23.20
N ILE A 15 0.92 -15.67 23.99
CA ILE A 15 -0.53 -15.92 23.87
C ILE A 15 -1.35 -14.70 24.34
N THR A 16 -0.82 -13.87 25.23
CA THR A 16 -1.57 -12.78 25.86
C THR A 16 -1.69 -11.52 25.00
N GLN A 17 -0.90 -11.33 23.98
CA GLN A 17 -1.09 -10.25 23.03
C GLN A 17 -2.11 -10.62 21.94
N LYS A 18 -3.37 -10.84 22.30
CA LYS A 18 -4.47 -10.79 21.31
C LYS A 18 -4.42 -9.44 20.62
N LYS A 19 -3.90 -9.39 19.39
CA LYS A 19 -4.00 -8.20 18.54
C LYS A 19 -5.47 -7.82 18.48
N ILE A 20 -5.82 -6.72 19.12
CA ILE A 20 -7.19 -6.17 19.04
C ILE A 20 -7.43 -5.88 17.57
N LYS A 21 -8.20 -6.74 16.90
CA LYS A 21 -8.58 -6.53 15.50
C LYS A 21 -9.50 -5.31 15.44
N TYR A 22 -9.19 -4.40 14.56
CA TYR A 22 -10.06 -3.26 14.28
C TYR A 22 -11.43 -3.77 13.79
N LYS A 23 -12.50 -3.27 14.42
CA LYS A 23 -13.87 -3.55 14.00
C LYS A 23 -14.46 -2.26 13.41
N PRO A 24 -14.58 -2.14 12.09
CA PRO A 24 -15.17 -0.96 11.46
C PRO A 24 -16.67 -0.89 11.75
N SER A 25 -17.21 0.32 11.91
CA SER A 25 -18.65 0.57 11.93
C SER A 25 -19.23 0.48 10.52
N ASN A 26 -20.55 0.25 10.41
CA ASN A 26 -21.24 0.21 9.11
C ASN A 26 -21.09 1.53 8.34
N VAL A 27 -21.04 2.65 9.03
CA VAL A 27 -20.80 3.98 8.41
C VAL A 27 -19.45 4.00 7.71
N ILE A 28 -18.37 3.59 8.40
CA ILE A 28 -17.03 3.56 7.83
C ILE A 28 -16.94 2.59 6.63
N ILE A 29 -17.62 1.46 6.71
CA ILE A 29 -17.67 0.50 5.58
C ILE A 29 -18.30 1.19 4.37
N LYS A 30 -19.49 1.79 4.53
CA LYS A 30 -20.22 2.45 3.45
C LYS A 30 -19.46 3.64 2.85
N GLU A 31 -18.82 4.46 3.69
CA GLU A 31 -17.96 5.55 3.23
C GLU A 31 -16.83 5.07 2.31
N ASN A 32 -16.20 3.95 2.64
CA ASN A 32 -15.14 3.38 1.80
C ASN A 32 -15.69 2.66 0.56
N GLU A 33 -16.87 2.03 0.63
CA GLU A 33 -17.56 1.47 -0.54
C GLU A 33 -17.89 2.54 -1.59
N ASN A 34 -18.24 3.74 -1.16
CA ASN A 34 -18.51 4.88 -2.05
C ASN A 34 -17.26 5.37 -2.84
N LEU A 35 -16.06 4.97 -2.41
CA LEU A 35 -14.81 5.29 -3.11
C LEU A 35 -14.47 4.27 -4.22
N ILE A 36 -15.28 3.24 -4.39
CA ILE A 36 -15.06 2.21 -5.42
C ILE A 36 -15.36 2.82 -6.79
N ILE A 37 -14.39 2.69 -7.69
CA ILE A 37 -14.45 3.12 -9.09
C ILE A 37 -14.90 1.97 -9.98
N GLU A 38 -14.41 0.75 -9.68
CA GLU A 38 -14.69 -0.48 -10.44
C GLU A 38 -14.90 -1.64 -9.48
N ASN A 39 -15.88 -2.48 -9.80
CA ASN A 39 -16.20 -3.67 -9.02
C ASN A 39 -16.64 -4.79 -9.95
N ASN A 40 -15.84 -5.84 -10.05
CA ASN A 40 -16.16 -7.04 -10.82
C ASN A 40 -15.96 -8.32 -9.97
N GLU A 41 -16.11 -9.49 -10.56
CA GLU A 41 -15.99 -10.78 -9.87
C GLU A 41 -14.60 -11.02 -9.26
N ASN A 42 -13.55 -10.43 -9.85
CA ASN A 42 -12.16 -10.74 -9.54
C ASN A 42 -11.50 -9.72 -8.61
N PHE A 43 -11.83 -8.44 -8.75
CA PHE A 43 -11.20 -7.37 -7.98
C PHE A 43 -12.09 -6.14 -7.83
N ILE A 44 -11.70 -5.24 -6.95
CA ILE A 44 -12.20 -3.87 -6.91
C ILE A 44 -11.06 -2.89 -7.15
N VAL A 45 -11.40 -1.75 -7.73
CA VAL A 45 -10.55 -0.56 -7.83
C VAL A 45 -11.20 0.56 -7.04
N LEU A 46 -10.46 1.19 -6.16
CA LEU A 46 -10.98 2.32 -5.38
C LEU A 46 -10.03 3.52 -5.40
N ASN A 47 -10.61 4.71 -5.23
CA ASN A 47 -9.87 5.94 -5.00
C ASN A 47 -9.58 6.05 -3.50
N LYS A 48 -8.45 5.48 -3.06
CA LYS A 48 -8.06 5.50 -1.65
C LYS A 48 -7.91 6.94 -1.14
N SER A 49 -8.57 7.27 -0.07
CA SER A 49 -8.36 8.55 0.62
C SER A 49 -7.00 8.60 1.32
N SER A 50 -6.42 9.79 1.46
CA SER A 50 -5.30 10.05 2.36
C SER A 50 -5.70 9.77 3.82
N GLY A 51 -4.73 9.48 4.69
CA GLY A 51 -4.94 9.27 6.12
C GLY A 51 -5.33 7.84 6.52
N ILE A 52 -5.58 6.92 5.57
CA ILE A 52 -5.89 5.52 5.87
C ILE A 52 -4.82 4.56 5.33
N SER A 53 -4.39 3.63 6.18
CA SER A 53 -3.45 2.57 5.79
C SER A 53 -4.13 1.48 4.98
N VAL A 54 -3.39 0.86 4.06
CA VAL A 54 -3.87 -0.30 3.30
C VAL A 54 -4.04 -1.51 4.21
N GLN A 55 -3.03 -1.82 5.01
CA GLN A 55 -2.99 -2.96 5.93
C GLN A 55 -2.66 -2.49 7.34
N GLY A 56 -3.08 -3.28 8.33
CA GLY A 56 -2.72 -3.05 9.73
C GLY A 56 -1.23 -3.27 9.98
N GLY A 57 -0.68 -2.46 10.87
CA GLY A 57 0.70 -2.53 11.33
C GLY A 57 0.79 -2.09 12.80
N THR A 58 2.01 -2.06 13.35
CA THR A 58 2.25 -1.69 14.75
C THR A 58 1.69 -0.34 15.14
N LYS A 59 1.69 0.63 14.20
CA LYS A 59 1.23 2.01 14.44
C LYS A 59 -0.15 2.34 13.83
N SER A 60 -0.79 1.41 13.10
CA SER A 60 -2.09 1.66 12.45
C SER A 60 -3.02 0.49 12.65
N LYS A 61 -4.04 0.69 13.48
CA LYS A 61 -5.11 -0.29 13.70
C LYS A 61 -6.17 -0.23 12.59
N LYS A 62 -6.59 0.99 12.19
CA LYS A 62 -7.58 1.22 11.14
C LYS A 62 -6.94 1.05 9.76
N ASN A 63 -7.47 0.15 8.93
CA ASN A 63 -6.93 -0.11 7.60
C ASN A 63 -8.01 -0.63 6.63
N LEU A 64 -7.75 -0.47 5.32
CA LEU A 64 -8.71 -0.83 4.27
C LEU A 64 -9.01 -2.32 4.21
N VAL A 65 -8.02 -3.19 4.40
CA VAL A 65 -8.22 -4.64 4.35
C VAL A 65 -9.22 -5.09 5.41
N ASP A 66 -9.11 -4.58 6.65
CA ASP A 66 -10.05 -4.93 7.72
C ASP A 66 -11.44 -4.31 7.50
N ILE A 67 -11.52 -3.12 6.89
CA ILE A 67 -12.79 -2.47 6.53
C ILE A 67 -13.52 -3.31 5.48
N PHE A 68 -12.87 -3.62 4.37
CA PHE A 68 -13.48 -4.37 3.27
C PHE A 68 -13.73 -5.85 3.61
N ALA A 69 -12.99 -6.44 4.54
CA ALA A 69 -13.29 -7.77 5.07
C ALA A 69 -14.67 -7.86 5.79
N LYS A 70 -15.29 -6.70 6.09
CA LYS A 70 -16.64 -6.61 6.65
C LYS A 70 -17.68 -6.07 5.67
N SER A 71 -17.25 -5.71 4.48
CA SER A 71 -18.12 -5.30 3.37
C SER A 71 -18.80 -6.52 2.73
N LYS A 72 -20.06 -6.36 2.34
CA LYS A 72 -20.80 -7.37 1.58
C LYS A 72 -20.17 -7.68 0.22
N ILE A 73 -19.38 -6.75 -0.34
CA ILE A 73 -18.68 -6.90 -1.62
C ILE A 73 -17.69 -8.07 -1.59
N PHE A 74 -17.16 -8.41 -0.43
CA PHE A 74 -16.24 -9.52 -0.24
C PHE A 74 -16.89 -10.76 0.42
N GLU A 75 -18.22 -10.75 0.63
CA GLU A 75 -18.99 -11.89 1.15
C GLU A 75 -18.37 -12.53 2.41
N ASN A 76 -17.84 -11.69 3.30
CA ASN A 76 -17.06 -12.09 4.48
C ASN A 76 -15.71 -12.77 4.20
N LEU A 77 -15.26 -12.81 2.95
CA LEU A 77 -13.91 -13.22 2.60
C LEU A 77 -12.91 -12.10 2.91
N LYS A 78 -11.67 -12.47 3.17
CA LYS A 78 -10.60 -11.49 3.40
C LYS A 78 -10.12 -10.94 2.06
N PRO A 79 -10.14 -9.61 1.86
CA PRO A 79 -9.56 -9.00 0.66
C PRO A 79 -8.05 -9.23 0.56
N TYR A 80 -7.54 -9.38 -0.64
CA TYR A 80 -6.12 -9.48 -0.93
C TYR A 80 -5.60 -8.13 -1.42
N SER A 81 -4.68 -7.51 -0.67
CA SER A 81 -3.95 -6.36 -1.19
C SER A 81 -2.84 -6.83 -2.13
N VAL A 82 -2.84 -6.36 -3.35
CA VAL A 82 -1.90 -6.77 -4.41
C VAL A 82 -0.74 -5.78 -4.58
N HIS A 83 -0.88 -4.60 -4.03
CA HIS A 83 0.15 -3.57 -3.90
C HIS A 83 -0.12 -2.72 -2.65
N ARG A 84 0.67 -1.71 -2.42
CA ARG A 84 0.45 -0.79 -1.31
C ARG A 84 0.55 0.66 -1.76
N LEU A 85 -0.18 1.51 -1.06
CA LEU A 85 0.01 2.96 -0.99
C LEU A 85 0.28 3.32 0.47
N ASP A 86 1.09 4.31 0.69
CA ASP A 86 1.35 4.81 2.04
C ASP A 86 0.09 5.44 2.63
N LYS A 87 0.06 5.58 3.95
CA LYS A 87 -1.10 6.10 4.67
C LYS A 87 -1.58 7.43 4.10
N ASP A 88 -0.66 8.35 3.88
CA ASP A 88 -0.96 9.71 3.46
C ASP A 88 -1.03 9.90 1.93
N THR A 89 -0.73 8.84 1.16
CA THR A 89 -0.89 8.82 -0.28
C THR A 89 -2.33 8.46 -0.65
N SER A 90 -2.99 9.29 -1.44
CA SER A 90 -4.31 9.02 -2.04
C SER A 90 -4.20 8.47 -3.45
N GLY A 91 -5.30 7.95 -4.00
CA GLY A 91 -5.42 7.55 -5.40
C GLY A 91 -5.75 6.08 -5.62
N ILE A 92 -5.45 5.59 -6.80
CA ILE A 92 -5.88 4.27 -7.29
C ILE A 92 -5.26 3.14 -6.47
N PHE A 93 -6.13 2.33 -5.87
CA PHE A 93 -5.77 1.16 -5.10
C PHE A 93 -6.61 -0.05 -5.54
N ILE A 94 -5.98 -1.21 -5.70
CA ILE A 94 -6.61 -2.44 -6.18
C ILE A 94 -6.59 -3.49 -5.07
N MET A 95 -7.73 -4.13 -4.84
CA MET A 95 -7.84 -5.31 -3.98
C MET A 95 -8.46 -6.47 -4.75
N ALA A 96 -7.83 -7.63 -4.73
CA ALA A 96 -8.37 -8.84 -5.34
C ALA A 96 -9.35 -9.54 -4.39
N LYS A 97 -10.38 -10.19 -4.97
CA LYS A 97 -11.42 -10.93 -4.26
C LYS A 97 -11.04 -12.39 -4.07
N ASN A 98 -10.18 -12.92 -4.92
CA ASN A 98 -9.75 -14.32 -4.88
C ASN A 98 -8.22 -14.43 -4.98
N ARG A 99 -7.71 -15.61 -4.66
CA ARG A 99 -6.27 -15.88 -4.57
C ARG A 99 -5.58 -15.85 -5.95
N GLU A 100 -6.25 -16.37 -6.96
CA GLU A 100 -5.71 -16.45 -8.33
C GLU A 100 -5.47 -15.03 -8.88
N THR A 101 -6.46 -14.17 -8.83
CA THR A 101 -6.35 -12.76 -9.21
C THR A 101 -5.29 -12.03 -8.38
N ALA A 102 -5.21 -12.33 -7.07
CA ALA A 102 -4.18 -11.74 -6.22
C ALA A 102 -2.77 -12.12 -6.66
N GLN A 103 -2.53 -13.38 -7.02
CA GLN A 103 -1.24 -13.86 -7.51
C GLN A 103 -0.88 -13.21 -8.86
N LEU A 104 -1.84 -13.15 -9.79
CA LEU A 104 -1.66 -12.52 -11.11
C LEU A 104 -1.29 -11.04 -10.95
N LEU A 105 -2.12 -10.25 -10.26
CA LEU A 105 -1.90 -8.83 -10.08
C LEU A 105 -0.59 -8.53 -9.33
N THR A 106 -0.29 -9.28 -8.26
CA THR A 106 0.98 -9.15 -7.53
C THR A 106 2.18 -9.41 -8.44
N SER A 107 2.09 -10.40 -9.33
CA SER A 107 3.14 -10.70 -10.33
C SER A 107 3.31 -9.54 -11.29
N LEU A 108 2.22 -8.95 -11.80
CA LEU A 108 2.27 -7.79 -12.69
C LEU A 108 2.93 -6.57 -12.03
N PHE A 109 2.62 -6.30 -10.75
CA PHE A 109 3.29 -5.23 -10.00
C PHE A 109 4.78 -5.53 -9.80
N ARG A 110 5.13 -6.75 -9.41
CA ARG A 110 6.53 -7.18 -9.20
C ARG A 110 7.35 -7.10 -10.47
N LEU A 111 6.78 -7.50 -11.60
CA LEU A 111 7.43 -7.45 -12.92
C LEU A 111 7.38 -6.05 -13.54
N ARG A 112 6.90 -5.03 -12.84
CA ARG A 112 6.75 -3.64 -13.31
C ARG A 112 5.94 -3.52 -14.61
N LYS A 113 4.98 -4.45 -14.83
CA LYS A 113 4.04 -4.40 -15.98
C LYS A 113 2.89 -3.43 -15.76
N ILE A 114 2.66 -3.00 -14.54
CA ILE A 114 1.69 -1.95 -14.20
C ILE A 114 2.45 -0.65 -13.99
N HIS A 115 2.21 0.30 -14.90
CA HIS A 115 2.82 1.62 -14.83
C HIS A 115 2.10 2.49 -13.81
N LYS A 116 2.88 3.08 -12.91
CA LYS A 116 2.38 3.97 -11.86
C LYS A 116 2.69 5.41 -12.24
N THR A 117 1.73 6.29 -11.98
CA THR A 117 1.91 7.73 -12.09
C THR A 117 1.42 8.39 -10.81
N TYR A 118 2.23 9.28 -10.26
CA TYR A 118 1.91 10.06 -9.07
C TYR A 118 1.95 11.54 -9.39
N LEU A 119 1.15 12.31 -8.66
CA LEU A 119 1.24 13.76 -8.58
C LEU A 119 1.69 14.13 -7.16
N ALA A 120 2.63 15.06 -7.08
CA ALA A 120 3.09 15.60 -5.80
C ALA A 120 3.22 17.11 -5.89
N ILE A 121 2.93 17.78 -4.79
CA ILE A 121 3.26 19.18 -4.58
C ILE A 121 4.55 19.22 -3.76
N CYS A 122 5.60 19.77 -4.33
CA CYS A 122 6.90 19.94 -3.69
C CYS A 122 7.08 21.39 -3.25
N TYR A 123 7.75 21.61 -2.13
CA TYR A 123 8.17 22.93 -1.71
C TYR A 123 9.24 23.50 -2.65
N GLY A 124 9.15 24.79 -2.89
CA GLY A 124 10.10 25.54 -3.72
C GLY A 124 9.85 25.43 -5.21
N GLU A 125 10.53 26.27 -5.92
CA GLU A 125 10.59 26.28 -7.37
C GLU A 125 11.62 25.28 -7.87
N ILE A 126 11.19 24.34 -8.71
CA ILE A 126 12.09 23.37 -9.35
C ILE A 126 12.49 23.90 -10.70
N ASP A 127 13.79 24.20 -10.89
CA ASP A 127 14.31 24.75 -12.14
C ASP A 127 14.29 23.75 -13.29
N LYS A 128 14.67 22.51 -12.99
CA LYS A 128 14.71 21.44 -14.00
C LYS A 128 13.31 20.93 -14.31
N ILE A 129 12.78 21.22 -15.48
CA ILE A 129 11.39 20.89 -15.90
C ILE A 129 11.16 19.37 -15.95
N LYS A 130 12.15 18.56 -16.29
CA LYS A 130 12.08 17.10 -16.36
C LYS A 130 13.40 16.45 -16.05
N GLY A 131 13.37 15.23 -15.56
CA GLY A 131 14.60 14.50 -15.26
C GLY A 131 14.34 13.13 -14.68
N THR A 132 15.41 12.48 -14.27
CA THR A 132 15.41 11.21 -13.57
C THR A 132 16.12 11.39 -12.23
N LEU A 133 15.51 10.87 -11.18
CA LEU A 133 16.08 10.76 -9.84
C LEU A 133 16.56 9.32 -9.67
N ASN A 134 17.83 9.17 -9.37
CA ASN A 134 18.47 7.88 -9.11
C ASN A 134 18.94 7.85 -7.67
N PHE A 135 18.43 6.92 -6.87
CA PHE A 135 18.81 6.74 -5.48
C PHE A 135 19.09 5.28 -5.19
N ASP A 136 19.99 5.04 -4.27
CA ASP A 136 20.19 3.72 -3.69
C ASP A 136 19.29 3.58 -2.46
N LEU A 137 18.38 2.60 -2.50
CA LEU A 137 17.53 2.24 -1.36
C LEU A 137 18.24 1.18 -0.53
N HIS A 138 18.53 1.50 0.71
CA HIS A 138 19.17 0.59 1.65
C HIS A 138 18.11 -0.10 2.51
N ARG A 139 18.06 -1.42 2.46
CA ARG A 139 17.23 -2.23 3.37
C ARG A 139 18.07 -3.31 4.05
N TYR A 140 17.63 -3.75 5.22
CA TYR A 140 18.26 -4.85 5.93
C TYR A 140 17.35 -6.07 5.89
N GLU A 141 17.89 -7.20 5.43
CA GLU A 141 17.22 -8.50 5.43
C GLU A 141 18.19 -9.55 6.00
N ASN A 142 17.75 -10.31 7.00
CA ASN A 142 18.60 -11.31 7.68
C ASN A 142 19.97 -10.75 8.13
N LYS A 143 19.98 -9.53 8.70
CA LYS A 143 21.19 -8.78 9.13
C LYS A 143 22.17 -8.42 8.00
N LYS A 144 21.79 -8.64 6.75
CA LYS A 144 22.58 -8.20 5.58
C LYS A 144 21.94 -6.94 4.99
N GLN A 145 22.79 -5.99 4.64
CA GLN A 145 22.38 -4.80 3.90
C GLN A 145 22.17 -5.18 2.43
N ILE A 146 21.00 -4.86 1.91
CA ILE A 146 20.67 -4.98 0.50
C ILE A 146 20.52 -3.58 -0.06
N ILE A 147 21.19 -3.32 -1.17
CA ILE A 147 21.12 -2.05 -1.88
C ILE A 147 20.32 -2.30 -3.17
N GLU A 148 19.23 -1.58 -3.32
CA GLU A 148 18.37 -1.63 -4.53
C GLU A 148 18.41 -0.27 -5.21
N LYS A 149 18.66 -0.25 -6.51
CA LYS A 149 18.59 0.98 -7.31
C LYS A 149 17.14 1.35 -7.54
N ALA A 150 16.79 2.58 -7.19
CA ALA A 150 15.49 3.17 -7.47
C ALA A 150 15.65 4.29 -8.49
N GLU A 151 14.85 4.23 -9.54
CA GLU A 151 14.79 5.24 -10.58
C GLU A 151 13.39 5.82 -10.64
N THR A 152 13.27 7.13 -10.62
CA THR A 152 11.99 7.84 -10.76
C THR A 152 12.12 8.96 -11.78
N MET A 153 11.39 8.84 -12.88
CA MET A 153 11.25 9.95 -13.84
C MET A 153 10.29 10.98 -13.30
N PHE A 154 10.62 12.25 -13.47
CA PHE A 154 9.75 13.36 -13.09
C PHE A 154 9.56 14.39 -14.21
N LYS A 155 8.43 15.08 -14.15
CA LYS A 155 8.12 16.26 -14.98
C LYS A 155 7.38 17.29 -14.12
N VAL A 156 7.89 18.51 -14.07
CA VAL A 156 7.19 19.66 -13.49
C VAL A 156 6.06 20.04 -14.43
N LEU A 157 4.84 20.07 -13.92
CA LEU A 157 3.64 20.42 -14.67
C LEU A 157 3.29 21.88 -14.52
N ASP A 158 3.51 22.41 -13.32
CA ASP A 158 3.25 23.80 -12.97
C ASP A 158 4.11 24.20 -11.77
N LYS A 159 4.41 25.49 -11.62
CA LYS A 159 5.21 26.01 -10.50
C LYS A 159 4.92 27.47 -10.22
N ASN A 160 5.18 27.86 -8.99
CA ASN A 160 5.24 29.23 -8.52
C ASN A 160 6.45 29.41 -7.59
N ASN A 161 6.63 30.61 -7.03
CA ASN A 161 7.78 30.95 -6.17
C ASN A 161 7.89 30.09 -4.89
N THR A 162 6.85 29.36 -4.50
CA THR A 162 6.81 28.62 -3.24
C THR A 162 6.61 27.11 -3.41
N SER A 163 6.13 26.67 -4.57
CA SER A 163 5.78 25.27 -4.80
C SER A 163 5.85 24.87 -6.27
N SER A 164 6.00 23.57 -6.50
CA SER A 164 5.98 22.95 -7.83
C SER A 164 5.06 21.75 -7.84
N LEU A 165 4.18 21.65 -8.84
CA LEU A 165 3.38 20.45 -9.11
C LEU A 165 4.18 19.52 -10.02
N VAL A 166 4.42 18.32 -9.54
CA VAL A 166 5.31 17.35 -10.19
C VAL A 166 4.56 16.06 -10.50
N LYS A 167 4.68 15.61 -11.74
CA LYS A 167 4.29 14.25 -12.16
C LYS A 167 5.48 13.32 -12.04
N MET A 168 5.31 12.18 -11.37
CA MET A 168 6.36 11.19 -11.13
C MET A 168 5.97 9.82 -11.66
N LYS A 169 6.96 9.09 -12.18
CA LYS A 169 6.85 7.70 -12.65
C LYS A 169 8.02 6.90 -12.08
N PRO A 170 7.81 6.19 -10.93
CA PRO A 170 8.80 5.32 -10.33
C PRO A 170 8.89 3.96 -11.04
#